data_e47117c8e635bd84f79c4e3f5802cdfc
#
_entry.id   e47117c8e635bd84f79c4e3f5802cdfc
#
_cell.length_a   1.000
_cell.length_b   1.000
_cell.length_c   1.000
_cell.angle_alpha   90.00
_cell.angle_beta   90.00
_cell.angle_gamma   90.00
#
_symmetry.space_group_name_H-M   'P 1'
#
loop_
_entity.id
_entity.type
_entity.pdbx_description
1 polymer ?
#
loop_
_entity_poly.entity_id
_entity_poly.type
_entity_poly.pdbx_seq_one_letter_code
_entity_poly.pdbx_strand_id
1 'polypeptide(L)'
;MKFLFCIAFSFATMGLTAQTKTDVSVKNPKNKVQVVEASCGTCNFNMKGAGCLLAVRINGKAYFVDGTSLDDHGDAHAEDGFCEVIRKAEVQGSVVNDRFKVTYFKLLKPEVQPELKEKQHH
;
A
#
# COMPACT_ATOMS: atom_id res chain seq x y z
N MET A 1 -18.04 63.24 16.87
CA MET A 1 -17.84 61.85 17.32
C MET A 1 -17.58 61.02 16.08
N LYS A 2 -16.35 60.61 15.90
CA LYS A 2 -15.97 59.72 14.79
C LYS A 2 -15.90 58.30 15.32
N PHE A 3 -16.82 57.44 14.89
CA PHE A 3 -16.75 56.01 15.16
C PHE A 3 -15.84 55.40 14.11
N LEU A 4 -14.67 54.99 14.55
CA LEU A 4 -13.79 54.16 13.75
C LEU A 4 -14.30 52.72 13.83
N PHE A 5 -14.98 52.27 12.77
CA PHE A 5 -15.27 50.86 12.57
C PHE A 5 -14.00 50.15 12.11
N CYS A 6 -13.31 49.50 13.00
CA CYS A 6 -12.29 48.53 12.65
C CYS A 6 -13.00 47.27 12.18
N ILE A 7 -13.14 47.14 10.87
CA ILE A 7 -13.53 45.85 10.26
C ILE A 7 -12.28 44.96 10.30
N ALA A 8 -12.26 44.10 11.30
CA ALA A 8 -11.27 43.00 11.31
C ALA A 8 -11.64 42.03 10.22
N PHE A 9 -10.94 42.07 9.09
CA PHE A 9 -11.01 41.08 8.04
C PHE A 9 -10.28 39.86 8.57
N SER A 10 -11.03 38.90 9.09
CA SER A 10 -10.50 37.60 9.49
C SER A 10 -10.26 36.80 8.20
N PHE A 11 -9.03 36.80 7.73
CA PHE A 11 -8.60 35.88 6.70
C PHE A 11 -8.57 34.49 7.30
N ALA A 12 -9.62 33.70 7.08
CA ALA A 12 -9.57 32.27 7.28
C ALA A 12 -8.64 31.70 6.21
N THR A 13 -7.39 31.48 6.59
CA THR A 13 -6.49 30.66 5.77
C THR A 13 -7.01 29.23 5.81
N MET A 14 -7.77 28.85 4.79
CA MET A 14 -8.02 27.45 4.50
C MET A 14 -6.66 26.82 4.17
N GLY A 15 -6.08 26.15 5.14
CA GLY A 15 -4.93 25.30 4.89
C GLY A 15 -5.34 24.19 3.93
N LEU A 16 -4.94 24.30 2.66
CA LEU A 16 -4.94 23.16 1.76
C LEU A 16 -3.95 22.15 2.35
N THR A 17 -4.47 21.14 3.03
CA THR A 17 -3.69 19.95 3.28
C THR A 17 -3.53 19.22 1.94
N ALA A 18 -2.48 19.56 1.21
CA ALA A 18 -2.05 18.75 0.08
C ALA A 18 -1.72 17.36 0.64
N GLN A 19 -2.53 16.36 0.30
CA GLN A 19 -2.16 14.97 0.54
C GLN A 19 -0.94 14.70 -0.34
N THR A 20 0.24 14.80 0.25
CA THR A 20 1.47 14.38 -0.41
C THR A 20 1.39 12.88 -0.58
N LYS A 21 1.20 12.45 -1.83
CA LYS A 21 1.35 11.04 -2.19
C LYS A 21 2.76 10.61 -1.75
N THR A 22 2.85 9.73 -0.78
CA THR A 22 4.13 9.23 -0.28
C THR A 22 4.81 8.45 -1.41
N ASP A 23 6.02 8.87 -1.77
CA ASP A 23 6.84 8.09 -2.70
C ASP A 23 7.39 6.87 -1.97
N VAL A 24 6.82 5.71 -2.27
CA VAL A 24 7.21 4.44 -1.67
C VAL A 24 8.29 3.70 -2.45
N SER A 25 8.87 4.33 -3.48
CA SER A 25 9.91 3.73 -4.31
C SER A 25 11.31 3.82 -3.71
N VAL A 26 11.51 4.70 -2.74
CA VAL A 26 12.81 4.97 -2.13
C VAL A 26 12.95 4.28 -0.78
N LYS A 27 13.93 3.37 -0.72
CA LYS A 27 14.28 2.67 0.51
C LYS A 27 15.03 3.58 1.47
N ASN A 28 14.62 3.58 2.75
CA ASN A 28 15.38 4.23 3.81
C ASN A 28 16.41 3.22 4.39
N PRO A 29 17.73 3.47 4.25
CA PRO A 29 18.73 2.51 4.72
C PRO A 29 18.77 2.35 6.24
N LYS A 30 18.15 3.25 7.00
CA LYS A 30 18.09 3.19 8.46
C LYS A 30 16.97 2.28 8.98
N ASN A 31 15.98 1.98 8.13
CA ASN A 31 14.82 1.18 8.52
C ASN A 31 14.98 -0.26 8.05
N LYS A 32 14.43 -1.17 8.83
CA LYS A 32 14.42 -2.60 8.49
C LYS A 32 13.54 -2.84 7.27
N VAL A 33 14.07 -3.59 6.30
CA VAL A 33 13.32 -4.16 5.18
C VAL A 33 12.82 -5.54 5.57
N GLN A 34 11.57 -5.83 5.26
CA GLN A 34 11.02 -7.18 5.43
C GLN A 34 10.33 -7.64 4.14
N VAL A 35 10.37 -8.93 3.89
CA VAL A 35 9.62 -9.56 2.81
C VAL A 35 8.29 -10.05 3.34
N VAL A 36 7.21 -9.61 2.73
CA VAL A 36 5.84 -9.94 3.14
C VAL A 36 5.04 -10.47 1.95
N GLU A 37 3.94 -11.16 2.24
CA GLU A 37 2.95 -11.47 1.24
C GLU A 37 2.06 -10.26 1.00
N ALA A 38 1.75 -9.97 -0.26
CA ALA A 38 0.90 -8.86 -0.68
C ALA A 38 -0.13 -9.32 -1.70
N SER A 39 -1.35 -8.85 -1.56
CA SER A 39 -2.45 -9.20 -2.46
C SER A 39 -3.66 -8.27 -2.24
N CYS A 40 -4.71 -8.48 -3.04
CA CYS A 40 -6.03 -7.94 -2.70
C CYS A 40 -6.53 -8.60 -1.41
N GLY A 41 -6.74 -7.80 -0.36
CA GLY A 41 -7.12 -8.33 0.95
C GLY A 41 -8.47 -9.01 0.95
N THR A 42 -9.45 -8.44 0.27
CA THR A 42 -10.81 -9.01 0.18
C THR A 42 -10.86 -10.24 -0.73
N CYS A 43 -9.99 -10.33 -1.74
CA CYS A 43 -9.95 -11.45 -2.67
C CYS A 43 -9.18 -12.66 -2.13
N ASN A 44 -8.02 -12.44 -1.51
CA ASN A 44 -7.06 -13.51 -1.23
C ASN A 44 -6.67 -13.66 0.25
N PHE A 45 -6.98 -12.68 1.11
CA PHE A 45 -6.67 -12.75 2.55
C PHE A 45 -7.90 -12.86 3.43
N ASN A 46 -9.07 -13.10 2.84
CA ASN A 46 -10.32 -13.25 3.57
C ASN A 46 -10.68 -12.06 4.47
N MET A 47 -10.29 -10.87 4.04
CA MET A 47 -10.57 -9.62 4.75
C MET A 47 -11.94 -9.07 4.35
N LYS A 48 -12.57 -8.34 5.25
CA LYS A 48 -13.83 -7.63 4.99
C LYS A 48 -13.54 -6.22 4.51
N GLY A 49 -14.21 -5.77 3.48
CA GLY A 49 -14.07 -4.41 2.94
C GLY A 49 -14.89 -4.21 1.67
N ALA A 50 -15.03 -2.96 1.28
CA ALA A 50 -15.70 -2.58 0.03
C ALA A 50 -14.66 -2.53 -1.10
N GLY A 51 -14.78 -3.43 -2.07
CA GLY A 51 -13.91 -3.47 -3.24
C GLY A 51 -12.56 -4.14 -2.99
N CYS A 52 -11.69 -4.04 -3.99
CA CYS A 52 -10.36 -4.64 -3.97
C CYS A 52 -9.35 -3.64 -3.42
N LEU A 53 -8.79 -3.92 -2.25
CA LEU A 53 -7.82 -3.08 -1.56
C LEU A 53 -6.52 -3.86 -1.31
N LEU A 54 -5.38 -3.20 -1.50
CA LEU A 54 -4.08 -3.79 -1.22
C LEU A 54 -3.94 -4.09 0.27
N ALA A 55 -3.50 -5.30 0.56
CA ALA A 55 -3.16 -5.75 1.89
C ALA A 55 -1.82 -6.48 1.90
N VAL A 56 -1.20 -6.51 3.05
CA VAL A 56 -0.01 -7.32 3.32
C VAL A 56 -0.28 -8.28 4.47
N ARG A 57 0.35 -9.44 4.43
CA ARG A 57 0.26 -10.42 5.52
C ARG A 57 1.62 -10.55 6.18
N ILE A 58 1.67 -10.25 7.48
CA ILE A 58 2.87 -10.24 8.30
C ILE A 58 2.65 -11.19 9.48
N ASN A 59 3.48 -12.21 9.60
CA ASN A 59 3.37 -13.21 10.68
C ASN A 59 1.96 -13.82 10.80
N GLY A 60 1.33 -14.09 9.67
CA GLY A 60 0.00 -14.70 9.62
C GLY A 60 -1.17 -13.72 9.79
N LYS A 61 -0.92 -12.45 10.03
CA LYS A 61 -1.98 -11.43 10.16
C LYS A 61 -1.97 -10.49 8.95
N ALA A 62 -3.14 -10.27 8.37
CA ALA A 62 -3.31 -9.36 7.23
C ALA A 62 -3.73 -7.96 7.67
N TYR A 63 -3.15 -6.96 7.00
CA TYR A 63 -3.41 -5.55 7.23
C TYR A 63 -3.66 -4.85 5.90
N PHE A 64 -4.66 -3.99 5.83
CA PHE A 64 -4.77 -3.07 4.71
C PHE A 64 -3.61 -2.07 4.70
N VAL A 65 -3.19 -1.67 3.51
CA VAL A 65 -2.01 -0.83 3.31
C VAL A 65 -2.41 0.63 3.13
N ASP A 66 -1.74 1.51 3.85
CA ASP A 66 -1.77 2.95 3.62
C ASP A 66 -0.45 3.39 2.99
N GLY A 67 -0.51 4.24 1.98
CA GLY A 67 0.65 4.84 1.31
C GLY A 67 0.86 4.41 -0.13
N THR A 68 0.31 3.28 -0.55
CA THR A 68 0.28 2.82 -1.93
C THR A 68 -0.98 2.00 -2.19
N SER A 69 -1.30 1.76 -3.46
CA SER A 69 -2.51 1.03 -3.87
C SER A 69 -2.19 -0.07 -4.87
N LEU A 70 -3.19 -0.92 -5.16
CA LEU A 70 -3.06 -2.00 -6.15
C LEU A 70 -2.63 -1.47 -7.52
N ASP A 71 -3.23 -0.37 -7.97
CA ASP A 71 -3.01 0.16 -9.30
C ASP A 71 -1.64 0.81 -9.49
N ASP A 72 -0.93 1.09 -8.39
CA ASP A 72 0.43 1.63 -8.45
C ASP A 72 1.48 0.56 -8.85
N HIS A 73 1.10 -0.73 -8.87
CA HIS A 73 2.01 -1.86 -9.07
C HIS A 73 1.66 -2.73 -10.28
N GLY A 74 0.96 -2.17 -11.26
CA GLY A 74 0.55 -2.85 -12.48
C GLY A 74 -0.93 -3.23 -12.47
N ASP A 75 -1.33 -4.04 -13.44
CA ASP A 75 -2.72 -4.49 -13.58
C ASP A 75 -3.07 -5.55 -12.54
N ALA A 76 -3.97 -5.20 -11.62
CA ALA A 76 -4.40 -6.11 -10.55
C ALA A 76 -5.16 -7.34 -11.06
N HIS A 77 -5.74 -7.28 -12.26
CA HIS A 77 -6.48 -8.37 -12.90
C HIS A 77 -5.64 -9.20 -13.88
N ALA A 78 -4.35 -8.86 -14.07
CA ALA A 78 -3.43 -9.70 -14.85
C ALA A 78 -3.21 -11.05 -14.15
N GLU A 79 -2.68 -12.05 -14.87
CA GLU A 79 -2.44 -13.40 -14.31
C GLU A 79 -1.59 -13.38 -13.04
N ASP A 80 -0.64 -12.45 -12.95
CA ASP A 80 0.22 -12.24 -11.80
C ASP A 80 -0.20 -11.03 -10.95
N GLY A 81 -1.39 -10.49 -11.19
CA GLY A 81 -1.94 -9.34 -10.47
C GLY A 81 -2.47 -9.69 -9.08
N PHE A 82 -2.62 -8.67 -8.25
CA PHE A 82 -3.02 -8.84 -6.84
C PHE A 82 -4.43 -9.40 -6.64
N CYS A 83 -5.33 -9.27 -7.60
CA CYS A 83 -6.66 -9.88 -7.52
C CYS A 83 -6.63 -11.38 -7.80
N GLU A 84 -5.62 -11.86 -8.54
CA GLU A 84 -5.52 -13.26 -8.96
C GLU A 84 -4.62 -14.09 -8.07
N VAL A 85 -3.52 -13.52 -7.57
CA VAL A 85 -2.50 -14.26 -6.83
C VAL A 85 -1.97 -13.48 -5.64
N ILE A 86 -1.40 -14.21 -4.68
CA ILE A 86 -0.59 -13.64 -3.61
C ILE A 86 0.84 -13.46 -4.11
N ARG A 87 1.36 -12.25 -3.98
CA ARG A 87 2.71 -11.89 -4.40
C ARG A 87 3.59 -11.65 -3.18
N LYS A 88 4.89 -11.66 -3.38
CA LYS A 88 5.85 -11.22 -2.36
C LYS A 88 6.33 -9.81 -2.67
N ALA A 89 6.52 -9.02 -1.63
CA ALA A 89 7.03 -7.66 -1.72
C ALA A 89 8.04 -7.38 -0.61
N GLU A 90 9.06 -6.60 -0.93
CA GLU A 90 9.91 -5.98 0.07
C GLU A 90 9.26 -4.68 0.55
N VAL A 91 9.14 -4.51 1.86
CA VAL A 91 8.46 -3.36 2.43
C VAL A 91 9.24 -2.77 3.60
N GLN A 92 9.04 -1.48 3.80
CA GLN A 92 9.34 -0.78 5.04
C GLN A 92 8.09 -0.05 5.50
N GLY A 93 7.88 0.00 6.79
CA GLY A 93 6.72 0.65 7.38
C GLY A 93 6.40 0.09 8.76
N SER A 94 5.24 0.47 9.27
CA SER A 94 4.78 0.06 10.59
C SER A 94 3.27 -0.09 10.64
N VAL A 95 2.80 -0.89 11.57
CA VAL A 95 1.37 -1.04 11.86
C VAL A 95 0.91 0.15 12.70
N VAL A 96 -0.05 0.89 12.19
CA VAL A 96 -0.68 2.03 12.86
C VAL A 96 -2.19 1.86 12.75
N ASN A 97 -2.90 1.86 13.87
CA ASN A 97 -4.35 1.71 13.92
C ASN A 97 -4.86 0.47 13.14
N ASP A 98 -4.18 -0.66 13.33
CA ASP A 98 -4.50 -1.94 12.68
C ASP A 98 -4.39 -1.91 11.15
N ARG A 99 -3.64 -0.96 10.60
CA ARG A 99 -3.29 -0.84 9.18
C ARG A 99 -1.78 -0.78 9.02
N PHE A 100 -1.26 -1.26 7.90
CA PHE A 100 0.17 -1.16 7.61
C PHE A 100 0.46 0.13 6.84
N LYS A 101 1.10 1.08 7.51
CA LYS A 101 1.56 2.32 6.90
C LYS A 101 2.91 2.08 6.23
N VAL A 102 2.89 1.93 4.92
CA VAL A 102 4.09 1.63 4.13
C VAL A 102 4.85 2.90 3.79
N THR A 103 6.16 2.83 3.90
CA THR A 103 7.07 3.91 3.46
C THR A 103 7.93 3.48 2.27
N TYR A 104 8.08 2.17 2.07
CA TYR A 104 8.76 1.58 0.92
C TYR A 104 8.05 0.30 0.51
N PHE A 105 7.80 0.14 -0.78
CA PHE A 105 7.17 -1.04 -1.35
C PHE A 105 7.81 -1.40 -2.69
N LYS A 106 8.35 -2.60 -2.78
CA LYS A 106 8.89 -3.16 -4.02
C LYS A 106 8.29 -4.53 -4.27
N LEU A 107 7.52 -4.64 -5.33
CA LEU A 107 6.96 -5.92 -5.77
C LEU A 107 8.07 -6.81 -6.31
N LEU A 108 8.20 -8.01 -5.76
CA LEU A 108 9.18 -8.99 -6.22
C LEU A 108 8.64 -9.78 -7.42
N LYS A 109 9.54 -10.22 -8.27
CA LYS A 109 9.16 -11.10 -9.38
C LYS A 109 8.64 -12.43 -8.84
N PRO A 110 7.63 -13.05 -9.49
CA PRO A 110 7.19 -14.39 -9.12
C PRO A 110 8.34 -15.38 -9.16
N GLU A 111 8.48 -16.19 -8.10
CA GLU A 111 9.44 -17.30 -8.12
C GLU A 111 8.94 -18.36 -9.10
N VAL A 112 9.68 -18.56 -10.17
CA VAL A 112 9.46 -19.69 -11.08
C VAL A 112 9.99 -20.93 -10.35
N GLN A 113 9.09 -21.74 -9.82
CA GLN A 113 9.50 -23.00 -9.21
C GLN A 113 10.02 -23.94 -10.31
N PRO A 114 11.28 -24.37 -10.23
CA PRO A 114 11.84 -25.25 -11.24
C PRO A 114 11.14 -26.62 -11.33
N GLU A 115 10.47 -27.02 -10.28
CA GLU A 115 9.76 -28.31 -10.22
C GLU A 115 8.57 -28.43 -11.16
N LEU A 116 7.97 -27.33 -11.57
CA LEU A 116 6.85 -27.35 -12.51
C LEU A 116 7.31 -27.61 -13.97
N LYS A 117 8.59 -27.46 -14.27
CA LYS A 117 9.12 -27.71 -15.59
C LYS A 117 9.36 -29.21 -15.88
N GLU A 118 9.60 -30.01 -14.85
CA GLU A 118 9.80 -31.46 -15.04
C GLU A 118 8.49 -32.23 -15.30
N LYS A 119 7.37 -31.72 -14.80
CA LYS A 119 6.06 -32.37 -14.99
C LYS A 119 5.44 -32.12 -16.37
N GLN A 120 5.99 -31.21 -17.16
CA GLN A 120 5.46 -30.89 -18.49
C GLN A 120 6.15 -31.66 -19.64
N HIS A 121 7.13 -32.50 -19.34
CA HIS A 121 7.88 -33.27 -20.31
C HIS A 121 7.47 -34.76 -20.42
N HIS A 122 6.24 -35.03 -20.07
CA HIS A 122 5.67 -36.38 -20.30
C HIS A 122 4.68 -36.41 -21.43
#